data_1f05eaf147c83aeac2152b54e43216a9
#
_entry.id   1f05eaf147c83aeac2152b54e43216a9
#
_cell.length_a   1.000
_cell.length_b   1.000
_cell.length_c   1.000
_cell.angle_alpha   90.00
_cell.angle_beta   90.00
_cell.angle_gamma   90.00
#
_symmetry.space_group_name_H-M   'P 1'
#
loop_
_entity.id
_entity.type
_entity.pdbx_description
1 polymer ?
#
loop_
_entity_poly.entity_id
_entity_poly.type
_entity_poly.pdbx_seq_one_letter_code
_entity_poly.pdbx_strand_id
1 'polypeptide(L)'
;MTKGLTERKIIELILSRIEEAPQMTIPFGDDVSAVEIGNDLVAVLKTDMLVASTDVPLGMSFWQAARKAVVMNVSDFAAKGVKPKAYLFLLEFQKGLRMRM
;
A
#
# COMPACT_ATOMS: atom_id res chain seq x y z
N MET A 1 24.85 0.60 8.37
CA MET A 1 23.60 0.08 8.90
C MET A 1 22.94 1.10 9.81
N THR A 2 21.69 1.31 9.64
CA THR A 2 20.90 2.30 10.37
C THR A 2 20.42 1.75 11.71
N LYS A 3 21.38 1.46 12.58
CA LYS A 3 21.09 0.93 13.92
C LYS A 3 20.18 1.88 14.68
N GLY A 4 19.03 1.36 15.13
CA GLY A 4 18.04 2.15 15.85
C GLY A 4 16.99 2.81 14.97
N LEU A 5 17.09 2.72 13.64
CA LEU A 5 16.04 3.16 12.74
C LEU A 5 15.00 2.06 12.58
N THR A 6 13.75 2.39 12.91
CA THR A 6 12.59 1.53 12.69
C THR A 6 11.75 2.12 11.58
N GLU A 7 10.83 1.34 11.04
CA GLU A 7 9.85 1.83 10.07
C GLU A 7 9.10 3.05 10.61
N ARG A 8 8.69 2.99 11.88
CA ARG A 8 7.98 4.10 12.52
C ARG A 8 8.81 5.37 12.55
N LYS A 9 10.09 5.28 12.88
CA LYS A 9 10.98 6.45 12.91
C LYS A 9 11.20 7.03 11.52
N ILE A 10 11.33 6.18 10.52
CA ILE A 10 11.47 6.62 9.14
C ILE A 10 10.22 7.38 8.70
N ILE A 11 9.04 6.84 9.01
CA ILE A 11 7.77 7.50 8.70
C ILE A 11 7.68 8.84 9.41
N GLU A 12 8.03 8.92 10.69
CA GLU A 12 8.04 10.16 11.47
C GLU A 12 8.97 11.20 10.83
N LEU A 13 10.15 10.79 10.38
CA LEU A 13 11.09 11.68 9.70
C LEU A 13 10.52 12.21 8.39
N ILE A 14 9.89 11.37 7.61
CA ILE A 14 9.26 11.77 6.35
C ILE A 14 8.14 12.78 6.64
N LEU A 15 7.24 12.45 7.57
CA LEU A 15 6.11 13.30 7.91
C LEU A 15 6.53 14.65 8.48
N SER A 16 7.70 14.73 9.13
CA SER A 16 8.23 16.00 9.64
C SER A 16 8.73 16.94 8.54
N ARG A 17 8.92 16.41 7.32
CA ARG A 17 9.48 17.17 6.18
C ARG A 17 8.50 17.50 5.10
N ILE A 18 7.29 16.92 5.17
CA ILE A 18 6.25 17.16 4.16
C ILE A 18 5.05 17.80 4.83
N GLU A 19 4.29 18.54 4.04
CA GLU A 19 3.06 19.19 4.48
C GLU A 19 1.87 18.50 3.84
N GLU A 20 0.75 18.46 4.57
CA GLU A 20 -0.51 17.98 4.03
C GLU A 20 -1.03 19.00 3.01
N ALA A 21 -1.49 18.49 1.85
CA ALA A 21 -2.13 19.36 0.87
C ALA A 21 -3.46 19.88 1.44
N PRO A 22 -3.84 21.13 1.14
CA PRO A 22 -5.12 21.68 1.63
C PRO A 22 -6.33 20.86 1.20
N GLN A 23 -6.22 20.15 0.08
CA GLN A 23 -7.32 19.34 -0.47
C GLN A 23 -7.45 17.97 0.16
N MET A 24 -6.57 17.61 1.08
CA MET A 24 -6.64 16.30 1.74
C MET A 24 -7.83 16.23 2.69
N THR A 25 -8.68 15.25 2.46
CA THR A 25 -9.83 14.97 3.32
C THR A 25 -9.52 13.91 4.38
N ILE A 26 -8.53 13.07 4.11
CA ILE A 26 -8.00 12.11 5.09
C ILE A 26 -6.52 12.47 5.31
N PRO A 27 -6.13 12.83 6.53
CA PRO A 27 -4.74 13.23 6.82
C PRO A 27 -3.81 12.02 6.85
N PHE A 28 -2.52 12.30 6.96
CA PHE A 28 -1.48 11.28 7.10
C PHE A 28 -1.74 10.39 8.33
N GLY A 29 -1.39 9.11 8.18
CA GLY A 29 -1.51 8.13 9.26
C GLY A 29 -2.68 7.17 9.13
N ASP A 30 -3.56 7.38 8.15
CA ASP A 30 -4.61 6.42 7.82
C ASP A 30 -4.12 5.39 6.79
N ASP A 31 -4.87 4.31 6.63
CA ASP A 31 -4.58 3.26 5.63
C ASP A 31 -4.73 3.75 4.20
N VAL A 32 -5.49 4.79 3.99
CA VAL A 32 -5.70 5.40 2.68
C VAL A 32 -5.48 6.90 2.77
N SER A 33 -5.24 7.53 1.63
CA SER A 33 -5.26 8.98 1.49
C SER A 33 -6.43 9.40 0.64
N ALA A 34 -6.99 10.56 0.88
CA ALA A 34 -8.09 11.09 0.09
C ALA A 34 -7.86 12.57 -0.22
N VAL A 35 -8.09 12.92 -1.46
CA VAL A 35 -7.87 14.28 -1.99
C VAL A 35 -9.09 14.71 -2.78
N GLU A 36 -9.58 15.93 -2.53
CA GLU A 36 -10.65 16.50 -3.33
C GLU A 36 -10.16 16.82 -4.74
N ILE A 37 -10.94 16.40 -5.74
CA ILE A 37 -10.60 16.61 -7.14
C ILE A 37 -11.63 17.48 -7.89
N GLY A 38 -12.58 18.07 -7.16
CA GLY A 38 -13.61 18.92 -7.74
C GLY A 38 -14.94 18.18 -7.93
N ASN A 39 -16.01 18.95 -8.18
CA ASN A 39 -17.35 18.43 -8.44
C ASN A 39 -17.87 17.47 -7.34
N ASP A 40 -17.56 17.77 -6.09
CA ASP A 40 -17.88 16.92 -4.94
C ASP A 40 -17.31 15.49 -5.03
N LEU A 41 -16.24 15.31 -5.79
CA LEU A 41 -15.55 14.04 -5.94
C LEU A 41 -14.26 14.03 -5.14
N VAL A 42 -13.95 12.86 -4.61
CA VAL A 42 -12.73 12.61 -3.83
C VAL A 42 -11.98 11.44 -4.46
N ALA A 43 -10.70 11.64 -4.71
CA ALA A 43 -9.83 10.55 -5.11
C ALA A 43 -9.26 9.89 -3.85
N VAL A 44 -9.48 8.60 -3.71
CA VAL A 44 -8.93 7.80 -2.61
C VAL A 44 -7.78 6.98 -3.15
N LEU A 45 -6.63 7.12 -2.50
CA LEU A 45 -5.39 6.49 -2.95
C LEU A 45 -4.84 5.60 -1.85
N LYS A 46 -4.32 4.46 -2.26
CA LYS A 46 -3.67 3.53 -1.34
C LYS A 46 -2.55 2.81 -2.08
N THR A 47 -1.45 2.61 -1.39
CA THR A 47 -0.39 1.73 -1.85
C THR A 47 -0.05 0.73 -0.76
N ASP A 48 0.33 -0.46 -1.18
CA ASP A 48 0.85 -1.47 -0.29
C ASP A 48 1.72 -2.40 -1.12
N MET A 49 2.77 -2.92 -0.53
CA MET A 49 3.70 -3.79 -1.25
C MET A 49 3.61 -5.22 -0.74
N LEU A 50 3.50 -6.17 -1.67
CA LEU A 50 3.62 -7.58 -1.35
C LEU A 50 5.11 -7.92 -1.26
N VAL A 51 5.58 -8.18 -0.06
CA VAL A 51 6.99 -8.51 0.20
C VAL A 51 7.14 -10.03 0.24
N ALA A 52 7.94 -10.59 -0.68
CA ALA A 52 8.04 -12.04 -0.84
C ALA A 52 8.47 -12.76 0.44
N SER A 53 9.41 -12.18 1.18
CA SER A 53 9.95 -12.82 2.39
C SER A 53 8.95 -12.94 3.53
N THR A 54 7.96 -12.04 3.59
CA THR A 54 6.98 -12.00 4.68
C THR A 54 5.58 -12.36 4.23
N ASP A 55 5.22 -12.05 2.99
CA ASP A 55 3.85 -12.16 2.50
C ASP A 55 3.62 -13.38 1.60
N VAL A 56 4.70 -13.97 1.10
CA VAL A 56 4.63 -15.11 0.17
C VAL A 56 5.30 -16.33 0.83
N PRO A 57 4.53 -17.13 1.58
CA PRO A 57 5.07 -18.34 2.21
C PRO A 57 5.56 -19.34 1.17
N LEU A 58 6.48 -20.18 1.59
CA LEU A 58 6.98 -21.27 0.76
C LEU A 58 5.82 -22.15 0.28
N GLY A 59 5.79 -22.44 -1.01
CA GLY A 59 4.73 -23.24 -1.60
C GLY A 59 3.54 -22.45 -2.14
N MET A 60 3.48 -21.15 -1.88
CA MET A 60 2.43 -20.31 -2.46
C MET A 60 2.64 -20.20 -3.98
N SER A 61 1.57 -20.37 -4.75
CA SER A 61 1.62 -20.24 -6.20
C SER A 61 1.64 -18.78 -6.63
N PHE A 62 2.04 -18.52 -7.89
CA PHE A 62 1.96 -17.17 -8.46
C PHE A 62 0.54 -16.65 -8.46
N TRP A 63 -0.43 -17.51 -8.75
CA TRP A 63 -1.85 -17.14 -8.71
C TRP A 63 -2.27 -16.67 -7.32
N GLN A 64 -1.88 -17.42 -6.29
CA GLN A 64 -2.19 -17.07 -4.90
C GLN A 64 -1.52 -15.76 -4.49
N ALA A 65 -0.27 -15.56 -4.88
CA ALA A 65 0.45 -14.33 -4.58
C ALA A 65 -0.19 -13.12 -5.28
N ALA A 66 -0.57 -13.27 -6.53
CA ALA A 66 -1.26 -12.23 -7.29
C ALA A 66 -2.61 -11.89 -6.66
N ARG A 67 -3.37 -12.92 -6.29
CA ARG A 67 -4.65 -12.73 -5.59
C ARG A 67 -4.46 -11.98 -4.27
N LYS A 68 -3.46 -12.36 -3.49
CA LYS A 68 -3.15 -11.69 -2.23
C LYS A 68 -2.80 -10.22 -2.43
N ALA A 69 -2.01 -9.89 -3.45
CA ALA A 69 -1.65 -8.52 -3.76
C ALA A 69 -2.87 -7.64 -4.06
N VAL A 70 -3.87 -8.19 -4.72
CA VAL A 70 -5.12 -7.47 -5.00
C VAL A 70 -6.00 -7.39 -3.76
N VAL A 71 -6.23 -8.52 -3.10
CA VAL A 71 -7.17 -8.61 -1.96
C VAL A 71 -6.75 -7.72 -0.80
N MET A 72 -5.46 -7.63 -0.50
CA MET A 72 -4.98 -6.80 0.61
C MET A 72 -5.31 -5.32 0.41
N ASN A 73 -5.32 -4.85 -0.84
CA ASN A 73 -5.68 -3.47 -1.16
C ASN A 73 -7.19 -3.26 -1.25
N VAL A 74 -7.90 -4.19 -1.87
CA VAL A 74 -9.36 -4.13 -1.99
C VAL A 74 -10.02 -4.17 -0.61
N SER A 75 -9.49 -4.96 0.29
CA SER A 75 -9.99 -5.06 1.67
C SER A 75 -9.96 -3.70 2.38
N ASP A 76 -8.89 -2.93 2.21
CA ASP A 76 -8.77 -1.62 2.83
C ASP A 76 -9.73 -0.60 2.21
N PHE A 77 -9.95 -0.66 0.91
CA PHE A 77 -10.96 0.17 0.25
C PHE A 77 -12.37 -0.21 0.70
N ALA A 78 -12.64 -1.50 0.83
CA ALA A 78 -13.94 -1.96 1.30
C ALA A 78 -14.25 -1.46 2.72
N ALA A 79 -13.24 -1.43 3.59
CA ALA A 79 -13.37 -0.91 4.94
C ALA A 79 -13.73 0.59 4.96
N LYS A 80 -13.37 1.32 3.91
CA LYS A 80 -13.70 2.74 3.77
C LYS A 80 -14.93 3.00 2.90
N GLY A 81 -15.62 1.95 2.45
CA GLY A 81 -16.77 2.09 1.57
C GLY A 81 -16.43 2.55 0.16
N VAL A 82 -15.22 2.33 -0.29
CA VAL A 82 -14.73 2.79 -1.59
C VAL A 82 -14.67 1.64 -2.57
N LYS A 83 -15.19 1.87 -3.79
CA LYS A 83 -15.10 0.90 -4.88
C LYS A 83 -13.85 1.21 -5.71
N PRO A 84 -12.93 0.24 -5.88
CA PRO A 84 -11.72 0.46 -6.67
C PRO A 84 -12.04 0.77 -8.14
N LYS A 85 -11.29 1.71 -8.72
CA LYS A 85 -11.41 2.09 -10.12
C LYS A 85 -10.17 1.71 -10.94
N ALA A 86 -9.01 1.66 -10.30
CA ALA A 86 -7.76 1.36 -10.97
C ALA A 86 -6.77 0.74 -10.01
N TYR A 87 -5.81 0.02 -10.55
CA TYR A 87 -4.74 -0.62 -9.80
C TYR A 87 -3.40 -0.25 -10.38
N LEU A 88 -2.45 0.02 -9.48
CA LEU A 88 -1.05 0.15 -9.83
C LEU A 88 -0.29 -0.88 -9.00
N PHE A 89 0.39 -1.81 -9.66
CA PHE A 89 1.13 -2.85 -8.97
C PHE A 89 2.60 -2.50 -8.85
N LEU A 90 3.13 -2.61 -7.64
CA LEU A 90 4.55 -2.55 -7.36
C LEU A 90 4.97 -3.93 -6.89
N LEU A 91 5.83 -4.58 -7.66
CA LEU A 91 6.26 -5.94 -7.38
C LEU A 91 7.76 -5.99 -7.18
N GLU A 92 8.18 -6.68 -6.15
CA GLU A 92 9.58 -6.96 -5.90
C GLU A 92 9.80 -8.47 -5.99
N PHE A 93 10.76 -8.86 -6.84
CA PHE A 93 11.13 -10.25 -6.99
C PHE A 93 12.53 -10.47 -6.44
N GLN A 94 12.67 -11.47 -5.59
CA GLN A 94 13.96 -11.87 -5.07
C GLN A 94 14.67 -12.80 -6.05
N LYS A 95 15.97 -12.61 -6.20
CA LYS A 95 16.79 -13.53 -7.00
C LYS A 95 16.70 -14.93 -6.40
N GLY A 96 16.42 -15.91 -7.24
CA GLY A 96 16.28 -17.29 -6.81
C GLY A 96 14.92 -17.64 -6.20
N LEU A 97 13.97 -16.69 -6.21
CA LEU A 97 12.60 -16.97 -5.77
C LEU A 97 11.97 -18.05 -6.65
N ARG A 98 11.45 -19.07 -6.00
CA ARG A 98 10.72 -20.14 -6.69
C ARG A 98 9.30 -20.18 -6.18
N MET A 99 8.37 -20.09 -7.10
CA MET A 99 6.94 -20.15 -6.81
C MET A 99 6.31 -21.20 -7.72
N ARG A 100 5.29 -21.86 -7.17
CA ARG A 100 4.54 -22.84 -7.94
C ARG A 100 3.64 -22.12 -8.94
N MET A 101 3.71 -22.56 -10.18
CA MET A 101 2.85 -22.03 -11.25
C MET A 101 1.45 -22.64 -11.14
#